data_c5c8376007ce887b5d9d1173a88c2e89
#
_entry.id   c5c8376007ce887b5d9d1173a88c2e89
#
_cell.length_a   1.000
_cell.length_b   1.000
_cell.length_c   1.000
_cell.angle_alpha   90.00
_cell.angle_beta   90.00
_cell.angle_gamma   90.00
#
_symmetry.space_group_name_H-M   'P 1'
#
loop_
_entity.id
_entity.type
_entity.pdbx_description
1 polymer ?
#
loop_
_entity_poly.entity_id
_entity_poly.type
_entity_poly.pdbx_seq_one_letter_code
_entity_poly.pdbx_strand_id
1 'polypeptide(L)'
;MLKVIKEPLFQFLLIGAGLFLVYTLLNSKQDGDTIVIDSNIINELSAKYKMQWKREPDLQELKGLVGTYLQQEVLYREALSMNLDQNDEMIKRRLAQKMEFLSDDLSASLQPDKEMIHRYYANHKDKYLKPAVFTFRQVYFSSDNRTDAYNDARLALQESHPEKSGDYLSIPGEYMNANAAKLDADFGQSFSMILDSLPVGKWTGPVKSGLGFHLVFIESKKPVGYYTFEEVAEKVAVDYSFEASTNLRKELIATMLKKYTINIDVADNELRKALHEKY
;
A
#
# COMPACT_ATOMS: atom_id res chain seq x y z
N MET A 1 51.12 -14.69 58.10
CA MET A 1 50.74 -14.67 56.71
C MET A 1 49.68 -15.74 56.33
N LEU A 2 49.74 -16.95 56.86
CA LEU A 2 48.80 -18.04 56.55
C LEU A 2 47.32 -17.89 57.03
N LYS A 3 47.05 -16.99 57.99
CA LYS A 3 45.70 -16.76 58.52
C LYS A 3 44.82 -15.92 57.59
N VAL A 4 45.38 -15.00 56.80
CA VAL A 4 44.65 -14.12 55.88
C VAL A 4 44.11 -14.90 54.73
N ILE A 5 44.80 -15.94 54.24
CA ILE A 5 44.34 -16.78 53.09
C ILE A 5 43.14 -17.64 53.47
N LYS A 6 42.86 -17.87 54.74
CA LYS A 6 41.66 -18.63 55.21
C LYS A 6 40.47 -17.77 55.52
N GLU A 7 40.57 -16.45 55.40
CA GLU A 7 39.40 -15.56 55.57
C GLU A 7 38.46 -15.63 54.36
N PRO A 8 37.17 -15.79 54.61
CA PRO A 8 36.19 -15.90 53.53
C PRO A 8 36.22 -14.72 52.55
N LEU A 9 36.57 -13.51 53.05
CA LEU A 9 36.72 -12.30 52.25
C LEU A 9 37.86 -12.41 51.24
N PHE A 10 39.01 -12.95 51.68
CA PHE A 10 40.16 -13.10 50.81
C PHE A 10 39.97 -14.18 49.75
N GLN A 11 39.28 -15.27 50.10
CA GLN A 11 38.89 -16.32 49.14
C GLN A 11 37.92 -15.78 48.09
N PHE A 12 36.94 -14.97 48.48
CA PHE A 12 36.03 -14.31 47.58
C PHE A 12 36.74 -13.35 46.61
N LEU A 13 37.71 -12.60 47.11
CA LEU A 13 38.53 -11.67 46.32
C LEU A 13 39.42 -12.41 45.32
N LEU A 14 40.01 -13.55 45.71
CA LEU A 14 40.78 -14.42 44.80
C LEU A 14 39.91 -15.04 43.71
N ILE A 15 38.69 -15.50 44.04
CA ILE A 15 37.76 -16.06 43.07
C ILE A 15 37.29 -14.95 42.10
N GLY A 16 36.97 -13.75 42.61
CA GLY A 16 36.62 -12.60 41.80
C GLY A 16 37.74 -12.15 40.85
N ALA A 17 38.99 -12.11 41.36
CA ALA A 17 40.17 -11.81 40.54
C ALA A 17 40.43 -12.91 39.48
N GLY A 18 40.25 -14.18 39.86
CA GLY A 18 40.34 -15.29 38.90
C GLY A 18 39.30 -15.26 37.81
N LEU A 19 38.06 -15.01 38.17
CA LEU A 19 36.96 -14.83 37.21
C LEU A 19 37.17 -13.60 36.32
N PHE A 20 37.67 -12.49 36.88
CA PHE A 20 38.01 -11.30 36.11
C PHE A 20 39.14 -11.55 35.11
N LEU A 21 40.18 -12.32 35.54
CA LEU A 21 41.30 -12.71 34.68
C LEU A 21 40.88 -13.66 33.57
N VAL A 22 40.02 -14.63 33.87
CA VAL A 22 39.40 -15.52 32.86
C VAL A 22 38.53 -14.71 31.92
N TYR A 23 37.69 -13.80 32.42
CA TYR A 23 36.87 -12.92 31.62
C TYR A 23 37.72 -12.04 30.68
N THR A 24 38.80 -11.41 31.18
CA THR A 24 39.69 -10.60 30.34
C THR A 24 40.45 -11.43 29.31
N LEU A 25 40.88 -12.67 29.64
CA LEU A 25 41.54 -13.57 28.70
C LEU A 25 40.63 -14.11 27.62
N LEU A 26 39.37 -14.40 27.96
CA LEU A 26 38.35 -14.85 27.00
C LEU A 26 37.84 -13.70 26.14
N ASN A 27 37.77 -12.49 26.70
CA ASN A 27 37.29 -11.29 25.99
C ASN A 27 38.41 -10.44 25.37
N SER A 28 39.70 -10.80 25.56
CA SER A 28 40.84 -10.00 25.09
C SER A 28 41.10 -10.04 23.59
N LYS A 29 40.24 -10.69 22.83
CA LYS A 29 40.18 -10.61 21.36
C LYS A 29 38.74 -10.46 20.88
N GLN A 30 38.12 -9.36 21.21
CA GLN A 30 37.13 -8.85 20.27
C GLN A 30 37.94 -8.32 19.08
N ASP A 31 37.75 -8.95 17.90
CA ASP A 31 38.21 -8.45 16.59
C ASP A 31 37.57 -7.08 16.22
N GLY A 32 37.24 -6.26 17.24
CA GLY A 32 36.58 -4.98 17.10
C GLY A 32 37.35 -3.96 16.26
N ASP A 33 38.70 -4.03 16.36
CA ASP A 33 39.57 -3.02 15.75
C ASP A 33 40.03 -3.38 14.33
N THR A 34 39.74 -4.59 13.86
CA THR A 34 40.11 -5.02 12.51
C THR A 34 38.94 -4.91 11.54
N ILE A 35 39.10 -4.15 10.45
CA ILE A 35 38.16 -4.12 9.33
C ILE A 35 38.80 -4.93 8.19
N VAL A 36 38.20 -6.04 7.86
CA VAL A 36 38.63 -6.91 6.76
C VAL A 36 37.89 -6.56 5.50
N ILE A 37 38.61 -6.22 4.43
CA ILE A 37 38.04 -6.03 3.08
C ILE A 37 38.33 -7.30 2.29
N ASP A 38 37.36 -8.17 2.20
CA ASP A 38 37.47 -9.42 1.43
C ASP A 38 36.86 -9.29 0.03
N SER A 39 36.95 -10.37 -0.75
CA SER A 39 36.39 -10.42 -2.09
C SER A 39 34.88 -10.26 -2.11
N ASN A 40 34.15 -10.62 -1.06
CA ASN A 40 32.70 -10.50 -0.99
C ASN A 40 32.31 -9.02 -0.90
N ILE A 41 33.00 -8.25 -0.07
CA ILE A 41 32.78 -6.79 0.04
C ILE A 41 33.07 -6.10 -1.28
N ILE A 42 34.20 -6.46 -1.95
CA ILE A 42 34.56 -5.91 -3.26
C ILE A 42 33.45 -6.22 -4.30
N ASN A 43 32.98 -7.45 -4.35
CA ASN A 43 31.92 -7.87 -5.27
C ASN A 43 30.59 -7.15 -4.99
N GLU A 44 30.25 -6.99 -3.73
CA GLU A 44 29.03 -6.26 -3.33
C GLU A 44 29.08 -4.79 -3.75
N LEU A 45 30.20 -4.10 -3.49
CA LEU A 45 30.40 -2.71 -3.88
C LEU A 45 30.34 -2.56 -5.42
N SER A 46 31.01 -3.47 -6.15
CA SER A 46 30.98 -3.49 -7.60
C SER A 46 29.58 -3.74 -8.17
N ALA A 47 28.84 -4.68 -7.58
CA ALA A 47 27.46 -4.97 -8.00
C ALA A 47 26.52 -3.75 -7.79
N LYS A 48 26.61 -3.06 -6.65
CA LYS A 48 25.85 -1.83 -6.39
C LYS A 48 26.19 -0.73 -7.42
N TYR A 49 27.47 -0.55 -7.71
CA TYR A 49 27.92 0.40 -8.70
C TYR A 49 27.37 0.06 -10.09
N LYS A 50 27.46 -1.21 -10.50
CA LYS A 50 26.94 -1.70 -11.79
C LYS A 50 25.41 -1.52 -11.90
N MET A 51 24.67 -1.73 -10.85
CA MET A 51 23.21 -1.47 -10.84
C MET A 51 22.88 -0.01 -11.15
N GLN A 52 23.65 0.92 -10.60
CA GLN A 52 23.45 2.36 -10.76
C GLN A 52 23.96 2.88 -12.11
N TRP A 53 25.17 2.50 -12.51
CA TRP A 53 25.87 3.06 -13.66
C TRP A 53 25.85 2.18 -14.91
N LYS A 54 25.27 0.97 -14.82
CA LYS A 54 25.14 -0.02 -15.89
C LYS A 54 26.47 -0.49 -16.49
N ARG A 55 27.58 -0.33 -15.75
CA ARG A 55 28.93 -0.81 -16.08
C ARG A 55 29.71 -1.17 -14.82
N GLU A 56 30.76 -1.93 -14.96
CA GLU A 56 31.70 -2.22 -13.86
C GLU A 56 32.49 -0.96 -13.48
N PRO A 57 32.88 -0.81 -12.17
CA PRO A 57 33.74 0.26 -11.74
C PRO A 57 35.18 0.03 -12.24
N ASP A 58 35.87 1.10 -12.58
CA ASP A 58 37.32 1.04 -12.79
C ASP A 58 38.10 0.99 -11.44
N LEU A 59 39.42 0.84 -11.52
CA LEU A 59 40.24 0.72 -10.32
C LEU A 59 40.19 1.97 -9.43
N GLN A 60 40.09 3.16 -10.01
CA GLN A 60 40.04 4.41 -9.25
C GLN A 60 38.67 4.57 -8.56
N GLU A 61 37.60 4.24 -9.27
CA GLU A 61 36.23 4.21 -8.74
C GLU A 61 36.12 3.18 -7.61
N LEU A 62 36.69 1.97 -7.80
CA LEU A 62 36.66 0.93 -6.79
C LEU A 62 37.41 1.35 -5.52
N LYS A 63 38.55 2.03 -5.64
CA LYS A 63 39.25 2.63 -4.49
C LYS A 63 38.38 3.65 -3.76
N GLY A 64 37.64 4.49 -4.50
CA GLY A 64 36.71 5.44 -3.92
C GLY A 64 35.57 4.75 -3.16
N LEU A 65 35.00 3.70 -3.74
CA LEU A 65 33.94 2.90 -3.11
C LEU A 65 34.41 2.25 -1.81
N VAL A 66 35.60 1.64 -1.83
CA VAL A 66 36.22 1.05 -0.63
C VAL A 66 36.50 2.12 0.44
N GLY A 67 36.99 3.30 0.03
CA GLY A 67 37.21 4.42 0.96
C GLY A 67 35.93 4.88 1.64
N THR A 68 34.84 5.01 0.88
CA THR A 68 33.53 5.36 1.44
C THR A 68 32.99 4.26 2.38
N TYR A 69 33.16 3.00 2.00
CA TYR A 69 32.79 1.86 2.83
C TYR A 69 33.54 1.87 4.17
N LEU A 70 34.87 2.05 4.14
CA LEU A 70 35.69 2.12 5.35
C LEU A 70 35.28 3.28 6.26
N GLN A 71 35.03 4.45 5.69
CA GLN A 71 34.57 5.60 6.47
C GLN A 71 33.24 5.30 7.16
N GLN A 72 32.31 4.71 6.46
CA GLN A 72 31.01 4.34 7.01
C GLN A 72 31.14 3.28 8.11
N GLU A 73 31.97 2.26 7.90
CA GLU A 73 32.18 1.17 8.86
C GLU A 73 32.86 1.67 10.15
N VAL A 74 33.87 2.55 10.04
CA VAL A 74 34.51 3.18 11.21
C VAL A 74 33.48 4.00 11.98
N LEU A 75 32.74 4.90 11.32
CA LEU A 75 31.74 5.74 11.99
C LEU A 75 30.66 4.89 12.67
N TYR A 76 30.26 3.79 12.05
CA TYR A 76 29.28 2.86 12.61
C TYR A 76 29.82 2.19 13.90
N ARG A 77 31.04 1.68 13.86
CA ARG A 77 31.67 1.04 15.05
C ARG A 77 31.87 2.03 16.20
N GLU A 78 32.33 3.24 15.88
CA GLU A 78 32.48 4.30 16.88
C GLU A 78 31.12 4.70 17.48
N ALA A 79 30.10 4.83 16.67
CA ALA A 79 28.74 5.15 17.13
C ALA A 79 28.21 4.06 18.10
N LEU A 80 28.44 2.78 17.79
CA LEU A 80 28.07 1.67 18.69
C LEU A 80 28.85 1.70 19.98
N SER A 81 30.16 2.00 19.92
CA SER A 81 31.03 2.10 21.12
C SER A 81 30.58 3.22 22.06
N MET A 82 30.02 4.28 21.50
CA MET A 82 29.41 5.41 22.22
C MET A 82 27.97 5.18 22.65
N ASN A 83 27.40 4.00 22.37
CA ASN A 83 25.97 3.66 22.62
C ASN A 83 24.98 4.63 21.97
N LEU A 84 25.30 5.20 20.81
CA LEU A 84 24.41 6.12 20.09
C LEU A 84 23.17 5.44 19.50
N ASP A 85 23.15 4.12 19.45
CA ASP A 85 22.00 3.30 19.05
C ASP A 85 20.98 3.13 20.17
N GLN A 86 21.36 3.36 21.44
CA GLN A 86 20.48 3.14 22.58
C GLN A 86 19.52 4.32 22.77
N ASN A 87 18.24 4.00 22.99
CA ASN A 87 17.17 4.97 23.19
C ASN A 87 16.95 5.96 22.03
N ASP A 88 17.52 5.69 20.85
CA ASP A 88 17.27 6.47 19.63
C ASP A 88 16.04 5.94 18.90
N GLU A 89 14.98 6.77 18.84
CA GLU A 89 13.73 6.41 18.19
C GLU A 89 13.86 6.28 16.65
N MET A 90 14.83 6.99 16.05
CA MET A 90 15.11 6.89 14.61
C MET A 90 15.72 5.53 14.27
N ILE A 91 16.70 5.10 15.06
CA ILE A 91 17.36 3.79 14.89
C ILE A 91 16.35 2.66 15.15
N LYS A 92 15.59 2.76 16.25
CA LYS A 92 14.54 1.81 16.59
C LYS A 92 13.52 1.66 15.47
N ARG A 93 13.02 2.78 14.92
CA ARG A 93 12.11 2.77 13.77
C ARG A 93 12.75 2.13 12.54
N ARG A 94 14.02 2.42 12.28
CA ARG A 94 14.73 1.87 11.12
C ARG A 94 14.92 0.36 11.21
N LEU A 95 15.23 -0.15 12.41
CA LEU A 95 15.32 -1.58 12.64
C LEU A 95 13.97 -2.28 12.53
N ALA A 96 12.90 -1.67 13.07
CA ALA A 96 11.55 -2.18 12.91
C ALA A 96 11.15 -2.27 11.42
N GLN A 97 11.42 -1.22 10.63
CA GLN A 97 11.20 -1.25 9.18
C GLN A 97 11.97 -2.37 8.48
N LYS A 98 13.23 -2.62 8.86
CA LYS A 98 13.99 -3.75 8.31
C LYS A 98 13.33 -5.10 8.61
N MET A 99 12.79 -5.27 9.80
CA MET A 99 12.04 -6.49 10.15
C MET A 99 10.76 -6.64 9.34
N GLU A 100 10.06 -5.53 9.03
CA GLU A 100 8.89 -5.54 8.15
C GLU A 100 9.27 -5.96 6.72
N PHE A 101 10.36 -5.41 6.16
CA PHE A 101 10.85 -5.81 4.83
C PHE A 101 11.22 -7.29 4.73
N LEU A 102 11.85 -7.87 5.77
CA LEU A 102 12.12 -9.31 5.80
C LEU A 102 10.82 -10.14 5.73
N SER A 103 9.75 -9.65 6.33
CA SER A 103 8.44 -10.29 6.24
C SER A 103 7.84 -10.19 4.82
N ASP A 104 8.05 -9.06 4.15
CA ASP A 104 7.57 -8.84 2.78
C ASP A 104 8.33 -9.71 1.77
N ASP A 105 9.66 -9.84 1.90
CA ASP A 105 10.49 -10.73 1.08
C ASP A 105 10.07 -12.20 1.23
N LEU A 106 9.74 -12.61 2.45
CA LEU A 106 9.23 -13.96 2.71
C LEU A 106 7.87 -14.17 2.01
N SER A 107 7.00 -13.16 2.02
CA SER A 107 5.70 -13.19 1.33
C SER A 107 5.86 -13.25 -0.18
N ALA A 108 6.78 -12.48 -0.75
CA ALA A 108 7.04 -12.43 -2.18
C ALA A 108 7.57 -13.75 -2.74
N SER A 109 8.23 -14.56 -1.89
CA SER A 109 8.69 -15.91 -2.27
C SER A 109 7.54 -16.92 -2.43
N LEU A 110 6.38 -16.64 -1.83
CA LEU A 110 5.16 -17.44 -1.94
C LEU A 110 4.37 -17.03 -3.20
N GLN A 111 4.81 -17.51 -4.36
CA GLN A 111 4.04 -17.27 -5.58
C GLN A 111 2.68 -18.00 -5.48
N PRO A 112 1.56 -17.26 -5.59
CA PRO A 112 0.25 -17.88 -5.54
C PRO A 112 0.04 -18.77 -6.75
N ASP A 113 -0.49 -19.97 -6.55
CA ASP A 113 -0.92 -20.79 -7.64
C ASP A 113 -2.24 -20.27 -8.26
N LYS A 114 -2.53 -20.72 -9.47
CA LYS A 114 -3.72 -20.30 -10.19
C LYS A 114 -5.02 -20.61 -9.46
N GLU A 115 -5.05 -21.71 -8.72
CA GLU A 115 -6.25 -22.13 -7.99
C GLU A 115 -6.54 -21.21 -6.81
N MET A 116 -5.50 -20.74 -6.10
CA MET A 116 -5.64 -19.77 -5.03
C MET A 116 -6.20 -18.43 -5.54
N ILE A 117 -5.70 -17.95 -6.68
CA ILE A 117 -6.17 -16.71 -7.31
C ILE A 117 -7.64 -16.85 -7.75
N HIS A 118 -8.02 -17.98 -8.36
CA HIS A 118 -9.41 -18.23 -8.74
C HIS A 118 -10.35 -18.28 -7.53
N ARG A 119 -9.94 -18.94 -6.45
CA ARG A 119 -10.72 -19.01 -5.22
C ARG A 119 -10.88 -17.63 -4.58
N TYR A 120 -9.83 -16.82 -4.61
CA TYR A 120 -9.87 -15.43 -4.14
C TYR A 120 -10.89 -14.60 -4.92
N TYR A 121 -10.86 -14.66 -6.25
CA TYR A 121 -11.84 -13.99 -7.09
C TYR A 121 -13.28 -14.45 -6.76
N ALA A 122 -13.51 -15.75 -6.63
CA ALA A 122 -14.83 -16.29 -6.32
C ALA A 122 -15.39 -15.77 -4.98
N ASN A 123 -14.52 -15.60 -3.97
CA ASN A 123 -14.89 -15.12 -2.64
C ASN A 123 -15.00 -13.58 -2.54
N HIS A 124 -14.46 -12.85 -3.52
CA HIS A 124 -14.39 -11.38 -3.51
C HIS A 124 -14.97 -10.76 -4.78
N LYS A 125 -16.00 -11.36 -5.36
CA LYS A 125 -16.62 -10.88 -6.61
C LYS A 125 -17.08 -9.43 -6.54
N ASP A 126 -17.52 -8.99 -5.39
CA ASP A 126 -17.93 -7.62 -5.11
C ASP A 126 -16.83 -6.57 -5.37
N LYS A 127 -15.54 -6.97 -5.24
CA LYS A 127 -14.40 -6.10 -5.59
C LYS A 127 -14.25 -5.89 -7.11
N TYR A 128 -14.89 -6.72 -7.92
CA TYR A 128 -14.76 -6.77 -9.39
C TYR A 128 -16.07 -6.46 -10.10
N LEU A 129 -16.81 -5.50 -9.55
CA LEU A 129 -18.04 -5.00 -10.18
C LEU A 129 -17.72 -4.23 -11.46
N LYS A 130 -18.45 -4.57 -12.50
CA LYS A 130 -18.46 -3.87 -13.79
C LYS A 130 -19.62 -2.89 -13.77
N PRO A 131 -19.35 -1.58 -13.80
CA PRO A 131 -20.41 -0.59 -13.71
C PRO A 131 -21.35 -0.67 -14.93
N ALA A 132 -22.60 -0.23 -14.77
CA ALA A 132 -23.48 -0.01 -15.91
C ALA A 132 -22.86 1.01 -16.86
N VAL A 133 -23.00 0.76 -18.16
CA VAL A 133 -22.57 1.69 -19.20
C VAL A 133 -23.68 1.94 -20.19
N PHE A 134 -23.73 3.18 -20.70
CA PHE A 134 -24.78 3.68 -21.56
C PHE A 134 -24.16 4.29 -22.82
N THR A 135 -24.76 3.99 -23.97
CA THR A 135 -24.53 4.72 -25.20
C THR A 135 -25.85 5.38 -25.58
N PHE A 136 -25.85 6.70 -25.64
CA PHE A 136 -27.04 7.47 -25.87
C PHE A 136 -26.73 8.84 -26.48
N ARG A 137 -27.77 9.44 -27.10
CA ARG A 137 -27.81 10.84 -27.54
C ARG A 137 -28.79 11.62 -26.69
N GLN A 138 -28.50 12.90 -26.49
CA GLN A 138 -29.36 13.78 -25.72
C GLN A 138 -29.61 15.10 -26.44
N VAL A 139 -30.77 15.70 -26.16
CA VAL A 139 -31.14 17.04 -26.59
C VAL A 139 -31.53 17.85 -25.37
N TYR A 140 -30.87 18.97 -25.18
CA TYR A 140 -30.99 19.79 -23.99
C TYR A 140 -31.97 20.94 -24.14
N PHE A 141 -32.76 21.21 -23.11
CA PHE A 141 -33.69 22.32 -22.97
C PHE A 141 -33.36 23.10 -21.70
N SER A 142 -32.86 24.31 -21.87
CA SER A 142 -32.36 25.17 -20.82
C SER A 142 -33.49 25.73 -19.94
N SER A 143 -33.44 25.45 -18.66
CA SER A 143 -34.36 26.07 -17.69
C SER A 143 -34.11 27.56 -17.50
N ASP A 144 -32.89 28.06 -17.84
CA ASP A 144 -32.51 29.46 -17.70
C ASP A 144 -32.92 30.30 -18.94
N ASN A 145 -32.93 29.68 -20.12
CA ASN A 145 -33.16 30.38 -21.39
C ASN A 145 -34.60 30.24 -21.89
N ARG A 146 -35.36 29.30 -21.36
CA ARG A 146 -36.75 29.03 -21.81
C ARG A 146 -37.74 29.35 -20.69
N THR A 147 -38.90 29.90 -21.07
CA THR A 147 -39.96 30.20 -20.11
C THR A 147 -40.59 28.92 -19.55
N ASP A 148 -40.66 27.87 -20.36
CA ASP A 148 -41.19 26.55 -19.96
C ASP A 148 -40.44 25.42 -20.69
N ALA A 149 -39.19 25.19 -20.24
CA ALA A 149 -38.29 24.18 -20.82
C ALA A 149 -38.87 22.76 -20.77
N TYR A 150 -39.68 22.44 -19.75
CA TYR A 150 -40.34 21.14 -19.65
C TYR A 150 -41.36 20.94 -20.78
N ASN A 151 -42.24 21.92 -20.97
CA ASN A 151 -43.27 21.82 -21.99
C ASN A 151 -42.68 21.86 -23.41
N ASP A 152 -41.66 22.70 -23.63
CA ASP A 152 -40.94 22.74 -24.91
C ASP A 152 -40.28 21.39 -25.23
N ALA A 153 -39.65 20.74 -24.28
CA ALA A 153 -39.08 19.41 -24.45
C ALA A 153 -40.20 18.37 -24.76
N ARG A 154 -41.35 18.49 -24.08
CA ARG A 154 -42.51 17.60 -24.33
C ARG A 154 -43.09 17.77 -25.72
N LEU A 155 -43.15 19.00 -26.22
CA LEU A 155 -43.61 19.28 -27.60
C LEU A 155 -42.59 18.77 -28.63
N ALA A 156 -41.30 19.02 -28.43
CA ALA A 156 -40.23 18.54 -29.29
C ALA A 156 -40.22 17.01 -29.40
N LEU A 157 -40.57 16.28 -28.32
CA LEU A 157 -40.66 14.82 -28.35
C LEU A 157 -41.68 14.29 -29.37
N GLN A 158 -42.67 15.10 -29.74
CA GLN A 158 -43.71 14.74 -30.73
C GLN A 158 -43.27 15.05 -32.17
N GLU A 159 -42.17 15.74 -32.37
CA GLU A 159 -41.64 16.08 -33.68
C GLU A 159 -40.94 14.88 -34.34
N SER A 160 -40.86 14.91 -35.67
CA SER A 160 -40.13 13.87 -36.42
C SER A 160 -38.63 13.90 -36.19
N HIS A 161 -38.10 15.05 -35.77
CA HIS A 161 -36.66 15.31 -35.55
C HIS A 161 -36.44 16.10 -34.26
N PRO A 162 -36.63 15.48 -33.09
CA PRO A 162 -36.49 16.17 -31.80
C PRO A 162 -35.08 16.78 -31.58
N GLU A 163 -34.07 16.18 -32.23
CA GLU A 163 -32.65 16.60 -32.12
C GLU A 163 -32.40 18.02 -32.66
N LYS A 164 -33.32 18.60 -33.42
CA LYS A 164 -33.16 19.96 -33.99
C LYS A 164 -33.71 21.06 -33.09
N SER A 165 -34.46 20.72 -32.04
CA SER A 165 -35.23 21.67 -31.23
C SER A 165 -34.53 22.07 -29.93
N GLY A 166 -33.33 21.53 -29.65
CA GLY A 166 -32.58 21.73 -28.43
C GLY A 166 -31.73 23.00 -28.38
N ASP A 167 -31.34 23.33 -27.19
CA ASP A 167 -30.41 24.43 -26.89
C ASP A 167 -28.96 23.94 -26.90
N TYR A 168 -28.02 24.88 -27.01
CA TYR A 168 -26.60 24.57 -26.87
C TYR A 168 -26.26 24.20 -25.42
N LEU A 169 -25.46 23.17 -25.27
CA LEU A 169 -24.93 22.74 -23.99
C LEU A 169 -23.42 22.44 -24.12
N SER A 170 -22.63 22.79 -23.12
CA SER A 170 -21.15 22.61 -23.12
C SER A 170 -20.70 21.16 -22.93
N ILE A 171 -21.58 20.26 -22.48
CA ILE A 171 -21.29 18.82 -22.40
C ILE A 171 -21.69 18.12 -23.71
N PRO A 172 -21.15 16.90 -23.98
CA PRO A 172 -21.42 16.18 -25.22
C PRO A 172 -22.91 15.91 -25.46
N GLY A 173 -23.35 16.05 -26.73
CA GLY A 173 -24.66 15.61 -27.15
C GLY A 173 -24.78 14.09 -27.30
N GLU A 174 -23.65 13.40 -27.42
CA GLU A 174 -23.55 11.95 -27.59
C GLU A 174 -22.55 11.36 -26.57
N TYR A 175 -22.92 10.24 -25.99
CA TYR A 175 -22.12 9.47 -25.04
C TYR A 175 -21.96 8.03 -25.52
N MET A 176 -20.70 7.56 -25.58
CA MET A 176 -20.37 6.18 -25.96
C MET A 176 -19.79 5.44 -24.77
N ASN A 177 -20.45 4.35 -24.37
CA ASN A 177 -20.02 3.52 -23.22
C ASN A 177 -19.72 4.32 -21.94
N ALA A 178 -20.49 5.38 -21.69
CA ALA A 178 -20.33 6.20 -20.50
C ALA A 178 -20.82 5.44 -19.26
N ASN A 179 -20.01 5.45 -18.21
CA ASN A 179 -20.38 4.83 -16.93
C ASN A 179 -21.20 5.77 -16.04
N ALA A 180 -21.86 5.21 -15.04
CA ALA A 180 -22.72 5.94 -14.11
C ALA A 180 -22.01 7.15 -13.46
N ALA A 181 -20.76 6.99 -13.01
CA ALA A 181 -20.01 8.06 -12.35
C ALA A 181 -19.78 9.27 -13.27
N LYS A 182 -19.45 9.03 -14.56
CA LYS A 182 -19.30 10.09 -15.57
C LYS A 182 -20.63 10.81 -15.80
N LEU A 183 -21.71 10.05 -15.92
CA LEU A 183 -23.05 10.61 -16.19
C LEU A 183 -23.56 11.41 -14.99
N ASP A 184 -23.40 10.92 -13.79
CA ASP A 184 -23.80 11.63 -12.59
C ASP A 184 -22.94 12.90 -12.35
N ALA A 185 -21.69 12.90 -12.79
CA ALA A 185 -20.84 14.09 -12.76
C ALA A 185 -21.29 15.15 -13.79
N ASP A 186 -21.69 14.74 -14.98
CA ASP A 186 -22.07 15.67 -16.06
C ASP A 186 -23.51 16.22 -15.89
N PHE A 187 -24.44 15.38 -15.45
CA PHE A 187 -25.88 15.71 -15.41
C PHE A 187 -26.44 15.94 -14.01
N GLY A 188 -25.68 15.58 -12.98
CA GLY A 188 -26.12 15.60 -11.60
C GLY A 188 -26.44 14.21 -11.04
N GLN A 189 -26.41 14.14 -9.71
CA GLN A 189 -26.54 12.89 -8.96
C GLN A 189 -27.79 12.10 -9.35
N SER A 190 -27.62 10.78 -9.52
CA SER A 190 -28.68 9.83 -9.87
C SER A 190 -29.23 9.91 -11.32
N PHE A 191 -28.61 10.70 -12.20
CA PHE A 191 -29.03 10.75 -13.60
C PHE A 191 -28.87 9.39 -14.29
N SER A 192 -27.80 8.66 -13.98
CA SER A 192 -27.56 7.30 -14.47
C SER A 192 -28.67 6.31 -14.09
N MET A 193 -29.26 6.45 -12.90
CA MET A 193 -30.39 5.60 -12.46
C MET A 193 -31.65 5.90 -13.27
N ILE A 194 -31.86 7.16 -13.61
CA ILE A 194 -32.99 7.54 -14.49
C ILE A 194 -32.80 6.91 -15.86
N LEU A 195 -31.61 7.02 -16.48
CA LEU A 195 -31.29 6.40 -17.76
C LEU A 195 -31.50 4.88 -17.75
N ASP A 196 -31.17 4.21 -16.65
CA ASP A 196 -31.38 2.76 -16.55
C ASP A 196 -32.87 2.35 -16.66
N SER A 197 -33.76 3.21 -16.19
CA SER A 197 -35.21 2.98 -16.28
C SER A 197 -35.82 3.24 -17.68
N LEU A 198 -35.10 3.98 -18.56
CA LEU A 198 -35.61 4.37 -19.86
C LEU A 198 -35.51 3.24 -20.87
N PRO A 199 -36.44 3.19 -21.87
CA PRO A 199 -36.39 2.21 -22.95
C PRO A 199 -35.27 2.52 -23.95
N VAL A 200 -34.74 1.46 -24.59
CA VAL A 200 -33.76 1.53 -25.68
C VAL A 200 -34.50 1.77 -27.02
N GLY A 201 -33.87 2.49 -27.95
CA GLY A 201 -34.28 2.61 -29.35
C GLY A 201 -35.35 3.65 -29.61
N LYS A 202 -35.70 4.51 -28.65
CA LYS A 202 -36.64 5.61 -28.88
C LYS A 202 -36.30 6.83 -28.03
N TRP A 203 -36.68 8.01 -28.58
CA TRP A 203 -36.64 9.25 -27.81
C TRP A 203 -37.56 9.17 -26.61
N THR A 204 -37.07 9.56 -25.45
CA THR A 204 -37.80 9.51 -24.18
C THR A 204 -37.48 10.76 -23.36
N GLY A 205 -38.43 11.27 -22.64
CA GLY A 205 -38.30 12.47 -21.81
C GLY A 205 -39.62 13.21 -21.65
N PRO A 206 -39.61 14.41 -21.10
CA PRO A 206 -38.46 15.16 -20.57
C PRO A 206 -37.83 14.52 -19.32
N VAL A 207 -36.51 14.35 -19.34
CA VAL A 207 -35.74 13.87 -18.21
C VAL A 207 -35.10 15.07 -17.53
N LYS A 208 -35.30 15.22 -16.23
CA LYS A 208 -34.70 16.31 -15.45
C LYS A 208 -33.29 15.99 -15.06
N SER A 209 -32.39 16.97 -15.18
CA SER A 209 -31.00 16.94 -14.68
C SER A 209 -30.70 18.14 -13.79
N GLY A 210 -29.46 18.25 -13.28
CA GLY A 210 -28.98 19.46 -12.64
C GLY A 210 -28.88 20.68 -13.57
N LEU A 211 -28.90 20.48 -14.89
CA LEU A 211 -28.73 21.51 -15.92
C LEU A 211 -30.06 22.00 -16.50
N GLY A 212 -31.10 21.21 -16.45
CA GLY A 212 -32.40 21.49 -17.06
C GLY A 212 -33.13 20.22 -17.45
N PHE A 213 -33.77 20.22 -18.63
CA PHE A 213 -34.50 19.07 -19.16
C PHE A 213 -33.83 18.52 -20.41
N HIS A 214 -33.96 17.19 -20.59
CA HIS A 214 -33.33 16.49 -21.70
C HIS A 214 -34.35 15.54 -22.37
N LEU A 215 -34.26 15.44 -23.68
CA LEU A 215 -34.74 14.26 -24.39
C LEU A 215 -33.57 13.32 -24.59
N VAL A 216 -33.76 12.04 -24.35
CA VAL A 216 -32.71 11.03 -24.39
C VAL A 216 -33.11 9.92 -25.36
N PHE A 217 -32.18 9.51 -26.22
CA PHE A 217 -32.30 8.34 -27.08
C PHE A 217 -31.21 7.34 -26.68
N ILE A 218 -31.59 6.29 -25.97
CA ILE A 218 -30.64 5.24 -25.57
C ILE A 218 -30.47 4.29 -26.75
N GLU A 219 -29.25 4.20 -27.27
CA GLU A 219 -28.86 3.24 -28.31
C GLU A 219 -28.58 1.87 -27.73
N SER A 220 -27.84 1.83 -26.63
CA SER A 220 -27.56 0.61 -25.88
C SER A 220 -27.28 0.90 -24.41
N LYS A 221 -27.61 -0.07 -23.56
CA LYS A 221 -27.21 -0.08 -22.15
C LYS A 221 -26.77 -1.47 -21.74
N LYS A 222 -25.70 -1.53 -20.94
CA LYS A 222 -25.23 -2.75 -20.31
C LYS A 222 -25.43 -2.58 -18.80
N PRO A 223 -26.15 -3.50 -18.14
CA PRO A 223 -26.42 -3.39 -16.71
C PRO A 223 -25.12 -3.59 -15.89
N VAL A 224 -25.20 -3.28 -14.61
CA VAL A 224 -24.17 -3.67 -13.64
C VAL A 224 -23.96 -5.19 -13.71
N GLY A 225 -22.72 -5.59 -13.71
CA GLY A 225 -22.33 -6.99 -13.77
C GLY A 225 -21.03 -7.22 -12.99
N TYR A 226 -20.34 -8.29 -13.33
CA TYR A 226 -19.01 -8.58 -12.81
C TYR A 226 -18.05 -8.76 -13.98
N TYR A 227 -16.81 -8.28 -13.81
CA TYR A 227 -15.74 -8.68 -14.72
C TYR A 227 -15.53 -10.18 -14.59
N THR A 228 -15.29 -10.86 -15.71
CA THR A 228 -14.88 -12.28 -15.66
C THR A 228 -13.48 -12.39 -15.05
N PHE A 229 -13.13 -13.59 -14.58
CA PHE A 229 -11.78 -13.81 -14.04
C PHE A 229 -10.70 -13.45 -15.07
N GLU A 230 -10.90 -13.82 -16.33
CA GLU A 230 -9.96 -13.56 -17.43
C GLU A 230 -9.75 -12.06 -17.67
N GLU A 231 -10.82 -11.25 -17.52
CA GLU A 231 -10.76 -9.80 -17.69
C GLU A 231 -9.94 -9.11 -16.58
N VAL A 232 -9.85 -9.74 -15.39
CA VAL A 232 -9.24 -9.11 -14.20
C VAL A 232 -8.16 -9.96 -13.54
N ALA A 233 -7.68 -11.04 -14.17
CA ALA A 233 -6.78 -12.02 -13.57
C ALA A 233 -5.51 -11.38 -12.97
N GLU A 234 -4.90 -10.43 -13.67
CA GLU A 234 -3.71 -9.71 -13.17
C GLU A 234 -4.04 -8.89 -11.92
N LYS A 235 -5.17 -8.16 -11.94
CA LYS A 235 -5.63 -7.38 -10.79
C LYS A 235 -5.94 -8.29 -9.60
N VAL A 236 -6.61 -9.42 -9.83
CA VAL A 236 -6.93 -10.42 -8.80
C VAL A 236 -5.65 -10.98 -8.17
N ALA A 237 -4.63 -11.27 -8.98
CA ALA A 237 -3.33 -11.76 -8.49
C ALA A 237 -2.64 -10.72 -7.59
N VAL A 238 -2.66 -9.45 -7.98
CA VAL A 238 -2.10 -8.35 -7.18
C VAL A 238 -2.87 -8.18 -5.86
N ASP A 239 -4.22 -8.13 -5.92
CA ASP A 239 -5.08 -7.98 -4.75
C ASP A 239 -4.89 -9.15 -3.75
N TYR A 240 -4.80 -10.38 -4.28
CA TYR A 240 -4.51 -11.58 -3.49
C TYR A 240 -3.13 -11.50 -2.81
N SER A 241 -2.08 -11.18 -3.57
CA SER A 241 -0.72 -11.09 -3.05
C SER A 241 -0.61 -10.02 -1.96
N PHE A 242 -1.27 -8.88 -2.13
CA PHE A 242 -1.32 -7.81 -1.14
C PHE A 242 -2.02 -8.26 0.15
N GLU A 243 -3.17 -8.95 0.04
CA GLU A 243 -3.91 -9.44 1.20
C GLU A 243 -3.15 -10.57 1.91
N ALA A 244 -2.57 -11.50 1.16
CA ALA A 244 -1.76 -12.60 1.70
C ALA A 244 -0.53 -12.08 2.45
N SER A 245 0.21 -11.10 1.89
CA SER A 245 1.36 -10.49 2.55
C SER A 245 0.96 -9.73 3.82
N THR A 246 -0.17 -9.01 3.77
CA THR A 246 -0.71 -8.30 4.93
C THR A 246 -1.08 -9.25 6.06
N ASN A 247 -1.71 -10.37 5.74
CA ASN A 247 -2.10 -11.38 6.72
C ASN A 247 -0.88 -12.09 7.32
N LEU A 248 0.09 -12.48 6.48
CA LEU A 248 1.34 -13.08 6.96
C LEU A 248 2.09 -12.13 7.91
N ARG A 249 2.18 -10.84 7.58
CA ARG A 249 2.79 -9.84 8.46
C ARG A 249 2.08 -9.76 9.81
N LYS A 250 0.75 -9.76 9.82
CA LYS A 250 -0.04 -9.77 11.07
C LYS A 250 0.24 -11.01 11.91
N GLU A 251 0.30 -12.19 11.29
CA GLU A 251 0.59 -13.45 11.96
C GLU A 251 2.01 -13.49 12.53
N LEU A 252 2.99 -13.00 11.78
CA LEU A 252 4.37 -12.89 12.25
C LEU A 252 4.48 -11.97 13.46
N ILE A 253 3.87 -10.78 13.40
CA ILE A 253 3.85 -9.84 14.52
C ILE A 253 3.13 -10.46 15.73
N ALA A 254 1.99 -11.10 15.54
CA ALA A 254 1.26 -11.78 16.60
C ALA A 254 2.08 -12.91 17.24
N THR A 255 2.85 -13.64 16.44
CA THR A 255 3.76 -14.68 16.91
C THR A 255 4.94 -14.11 17.68
N MET A 256 5.50 -12.97 17.23
CA MET A 256 6.55 -12.25 17.95
C MET A 256 6.05 -11.69 19.28
N LEU A 257 4.86 -11.10 19.31
CA LEU A 257 4.24 -10.55 20.53
C LEU A 257 4.09 -11.59 21.64
N LYS A 258 3.79 -12.85 21.29
CA LYS A 258 3.69 -13.94 22.27
C LYS A 258 4.97 -14.26 23.02
N LYS A 259 6.14 -13.77 22.54
CA LYS A 259 7.44 -13.94 23.20
C LYS A 259 7.68 -12.93 24.31
N TYR A 260 6.84 -11.89 24.41
CA TYR A 260 7.01 -10.78 25.33
C TYR A 260 5.89 -10.78 26.38
N THR A 261 6.23 -10.47 27.62
CA THR A 261 5.25 -10.13 28.64
C THR A 261 4.97 -8.64 28.54
N ILE A 262 3.71 -8.30 28.20
CA ILE A 262 3.29 -6.90 28.06
C ILE A 262 2.69 -6.47 29.40
N ASN A 263 3.33 -5.51 30.07
CA ASN A 263 2.82 -4.89 31.28
C ASN A 263 2.36 -3.46 30.95
N ILE A 264 1.07 -3.19 31.16
CA ILE A 264 0.46 -1.89 30.88
C ILE A 264 0.21 -1.19 32.21
N ASP A 265 1.12 -0.28 32.54
CA ASP A 265 1.05 0.56 33.75
C ASP A 265 0.63 1.98 33.38
N VAL A 266 -0.69 2.22 33.33
CA VAL A 266 -1.28 3.52 33.07
C VAL A 266 -2.24 3.88 34.22
N ALA A 267 -2.27 5.16 34.60
CA ALA A 267 -3.10 5.64 35.70
C ALA A 267 -4.61 5.63 35.37
N ASP A 268 -4.96 5.83 34.08
CA ASP A 268 -6.35 5.82 33.61
C ASP A 268 -6.87 4.38 33.52
N ASN A 269 -7.92 4.09 34.32
CA ASN A 269 -8.50 2.76 34.42
C ASN A 269 -9.25 2.31 33.14
N GLU A 270 -9.93 3.23 32.44
CA GLU A 270 -10.63 2.92 31.19
C GLU A 270 -9.65 2.62 30.09
N LEU A 271 -8.60 3.43 29.96
CA LEU A 271 -7.53 3.19 29.02
C LEU A 271 -6.78 1.89 29.32
N ARG A 272 -6.49 1.60 30.59
CA ARG A 272 -5.86 0.34 31.01
C ARG A 272 -6.69 -0.87 30.57
N LYS A 273 -8.01 -0.84 30.83
CA LYS A 273 -8.91 -1.92 30.44
C LYS A 273 -8.96 -2.11 28.92
N ALA A 274 -9.12 -1.03 28.17
CA ALA A 274 -9.16 -1.08 26.69
C ALA A 274 -7.86 -1.63 26.09
N LEU A 275 -6.69 -1.29 26.68
CA LEU A 275 -5.41 -1.80 26.22
C LEU A 275 -5.20 -3.28 26.58
N HIS A 276 -5.63 -3.74 27.76
CA HIS A 276 -5.56 -5.16 28.13
C HIS A 276 -6.49 -6.05 27.32
N GLU A 277 -7.62 -5.53 26.83
CA GLU A 277 -8.51 -6.28 25.92
C GLU A 277 -7.91 -6.46 24.53
N LYS A 278 -6.98 -5.59 24.15
CA LYS A 278 -6.37 -5.60 22.81
C LYS A 278 -5.08 -6.43 22.74
N TYR A 279 -4.30 -6.48 23.83
CA TYR A 279 -2.97 -7.11 23.92
C TYR A 279 -2.90 -8.14 25.04
#